data_ee7fce8e42fb5e023d65ba52eb0d539e
#
_entry.id   ee7fce8e42fb5e023d65ba52eb0d539e
#
_cell.length_a   1.000
_cell.length_b   1.000
_cell.length_c   1.000
_cell.angle_alpha   90.00
_cell.angle_beta   90.00
_cell.angle_gamma   90.00
#
_symmetry.space_group_name_H-M   'P 1'
#
loop_
_entity.id
_entity.type
_entity.pdbx_description
1 polymer ?
#
loop_
_entity_poly.entity_id
_entity_poly.type
_entity_poly.pdbx_seq_one_letter_code
_entity_poly.pdbx_strand_id
1 'polypeptide(L)'
;DLDNAIASYERAKAEVEMSEADLTQAETALGYTTVSSPISGYISERNVDIGTLVGPGGQSLLATVVKSDTVRVDFSMTGLDYLKSKARNVNLGQKDTTRTWEPYITITLPDNSPYPQRGIVDFADPQVDPQTGTFSVRAEMPNPEHILLPGQFTKVRLLLDVREAAVVVPNKAIAIEKGGAYIFVVRADSIAERRMVEL
;
A
#
# COMPACT_ATOMS: atom_id res chain seq x y z
N ASP A 1 16.87 -64.68 -24.68
CA ASP A 1 16.42 -64.67 -23.25
C ASP A 1 16.63 -63.29 -22.56
N LEU A 2 17.79 -62.65 -22.75
CA LEU A 2 18.08 -61.35 -22.13
C LEU A 2 17.17 -60.24 -22.68
N ASP A 3 17.00 -60.17 -23.99
CA ASP A 3 16.19 -59.18 -24.66
C ASP A 3 14.70 -59.25 -24.24
N ASN A 4 14.20 -60.47 -24.06
CA ASN A 4 12.84 -60.69 -23.54
C ASN A 4 12.69 -60.25 -22.08
N ALA A 5 13.72 -60.43 -21.26
CA ALA A 5 13.72 -59.97 -19.88
C ALA A 5 13.75 -58.45 -19.78
N ILE A 6 14.58 -57.81 -20.61
CA ILE A 6 14.65 -56.34 -20.73
C ILE A 6 13.31 -55.78 -21.17
N ALA A 7 12.72 -56.33 -22.25
CA ALA A 7 11.43 -55.89 -22.73
C ALA A 7 10.29 -56.04 -21.71
N SER A 8 10.34 -57.12 -20.91
CA SER A 8 9.38 -57.33 -19.82
C SER A 8 9.56 -56.36 -18.69
N TYR A 9 10.80 -56.06 -18.33
CA TYR A 9 11.12 -55.02 -17.33
C TYR A 9 10.64 -53.62 -17.75
N GLU A 10 10.96 -53.21 -19.00
CA GLU A 10 10.55 -51.93 -19.52
C GLU A 10 9.02 -51.80 -19.59
N ARG A 11 8.34 -52.87 -19.96
CA ARG A 11 6.87 -52.91 -19.96
C ARG A 11 6.29 -52.75 -18.56
N ALA A 12 6.82 -53.50 -17.58
CA ALA A 12 6.38 -53.39 -16.19
C ALA A 12 6.67 -52.00 -15.61
N LYS A 13 7.81 -51.43 -15.96
CA LYS A 13 8.16 -50.08 -15.57
C LYS A 13 7.17 -49.03 -16.16
N ALA A 14 6.86 -49.12 -17.44
CA ALA A 14 5.89 -48.24 -18.08
C ALA A 14 4.49 -48.40 -17.48
N GLU A 15 4.07 -49.58 -17.06
CA GLU A 15 2.80 -49.85 -16.39
C GLU A 15 2.75 -49.21 -15.00
N VAL A 16 3.84 -49.23 -14.26
CA VAL A 16 3.97 -48.50 -12.98
C VAL A 16 3.87 -47.02 -13.20
N GLU A 17 4.63 -46.46 -14.15
CA GLU A 17 4.59 -44.99 -14.48
C GLU A 17 3.17 -44.54 -14.91
N MET A 18 2.47 -45.38 -15.69
CA MET A 18 1.09 -45.08 -16.07
C MET A 18 0.13 -45.09 -14.87
N SER A 19 0.28 -46.08 -13.97
CA SER A 19 -0.52 -46.17 -12.76
C SER A 19 -0.28 -45.00 -11.77
N GLU A 20 0.97 -44.53 -11.69
CA GLU A 20 1.34 -43.35 -10.90
C GLU A 20 0.75 -42.07 -11.49
N ALA A 21 0.71 -41.96 -12.82
CA ALA A 21 0.06 -40.83 -13.50
C ALA A 21 -1.45 -40.81 -13.25
N ASP A 22 -2.10 -41.96 -13.34
CA ASP A 22 -3.52 -42.11 -13.07
C ASP A 22 -3.86 -41.78 -11.61
N LEU A 23 -3.02 -42.20 -10.65
CA LEU A 23 -3.15 -41.84 -9.24
C LEU A 23 -3.04 -40.33 -9.06
N THR A 24 -2.04 -39.69 -9.64
CA THR A 24 -1.84 -38.24 -9.58
C THR A 24 -3.03 -37.48 -10.15
N GLN A 25 -3.59 -37.98 -11.24
CA GLN A 25 -4.79 -37.38 -11.83
C GLN A 25 -6.00 -37.49 -10.89
N ALA A 26 -6.21 -38.66 -10.28
CA ALA A 26 -7.28 -38.90 -9.32
C ALA A 26 -7.13 -38.03 -8.05
N GLU A 27 -5.92 -37.93 -7.52
CA GLU A 27 -5.60 -37.02 -6.39
C GLU A 27 -5.87 -35.57 -6.71
N THR A 28 -5.48 -35.13 -7.91
CA THR A 28 -5.76 -33.77 -8.39
C THR A 28 -7.26 -33.51 -8.48
N ALA A 29 -8.01 -34.45 -9.04
CA ALA A 29 -9.49 -34.35 -9.13
C ALA A 29 -10.13 -34.31 -7.75
N LEU A 30 -9.64 -35.10 -6.81
CA LEU A 30 -10.09 -35.04 -5.41
C LEU A 30 -9.73 -33.69 -4.77
N GLY A 31 -8.53 -33.16 -5.04
CA GLY A 31 -8.12 -31.85 -4.55
C GLY A 31 -9.05 -30.72 -4.94
N TYR A 32 -9.62 -30.78 -6.15
CA TYR A 32 -10.58 -29.77 -6.63
C TYR A 32 -11.94 -29.82 -5.91
N THR A 33 -12.24 -30.90 -5.18
CA THR A 33 -13.48 -30.95 -4.37
C THR A 33 -13.41 -30.13 -3.10
N THR A 34 -12.21 -29.72 -2.69
CA THR A 34 -12.02 -28.87 -1.51
C THR A 34 -11.38 -27.55 -1.93
N VAL A 35 -12.15 -26.46 -1.82
CA VAL A 35 -11.68 -25.11 -2.14
C VAL A 35 -11.32 -24.38 -0.85
N SER A 36 -10.06 -24.00 -0.72
CA SER A 36 -9.56 -23.23 0.43
C SER A 36 -9.00 -21.89 -0.01
N SER A 37 -9.07 -20.91 0.89
CA SER A 37 -8.45 -19.59 0.64
C SER A 37 -6.93 -19.69 0.75
N PRO A 38 -6.15 -19.16 -0.22
CA PRO A 38 -4.70 -19.08 -0.14
C PRO A 38 -4.19 -18.02 0.83
N ILE A 39 -5.08 -17.12 1.30
CA ILE A 39 -4.76 -16.03 2.22
C ILE A 39 -5.69 -16.07 3.43
N SER A 40 -5.16 -15.63 4.57
CA SER A 40 -5.98 -15.34 5.75
C SER A 40 -6.65 -13.97 5.61
N GLY A 41 -7.92 -13.88 5.97
CA GLY A 41 -8.67 -12.63 5.84
C GLY A 41 -10.16 -12.81 6.13
N TYR A 42 -10.92 -11.78 5.84
CA TYR A 42 -12.38 -11.80 5.98
C TYR A 42 -13.04 -12.20 4.67
N ILE A 43 -13.95 -13.15 4.76
CA ILE A 43 -14.75 -13.57 3.62
C ILE A 43 -15.87 -12.56 3.38
N SER A 44 -16.05 -12.15 2.14
CA SER A 44 -17.17 -11.35 1.68
C SER A 44 -18.43 -12.20 1.53
N GLU A 45 -19.45 -11.63 0.91
CA GLU A 45 -20.67 -12.38 0.63
C GLU A 45 -20.42 -13.60 -0.26
N ARG A 46 -21.29 -14.59 -0.11
CA ARG A 46 -21.28 -15.80 -0.94
C ARG A 46 -21.95 -15.50 -2.28
N ASN A 47 -21.22 -15.77 -3.38
CA ASN A 47 -21.73 -15.52 -4.74
C ASN A 47 -22.51 -16.70 -5.33
N VAL A 48 -22.46 -17.87 -4.69
CA VAL A 48 -23.11 -19.08 -5.17
C VAL A 48 -23.85 -19.79 -4.04
N ASP A 49 -25.01 -20.38 -4.35
CA ASP A 49 -25.79 -21.17 -3.40
C ASP A 49 -25.43 -22.64 -3.43
N ILE A 50 -25.81 -23.36 -2.37
CA ILE A 50 -25.65 -24.81 -2.30
C ILE A 50 -26.48 -25.46 -3.42
N GLY A 51 -25.88 -26.33 -4.21
CA GLY A 51 -26.48 -26.97 -5.36
C GLY A 51 -26.17 -26.27 -6.70
N THR A 52 -25.48 -25.12 -6.68
CA THR A 52 -25.04 -24.45 -7.92
C THR A 52 -23.85 -25.20 -8.51
N LEU A 53 -23.88 -25.43 -9.81
CA LEU A 53 -22.74 -25.98 -10.54
C LEU A 53 -21.60 -24.96 -10.61
N VAL A 54 -20.43 -25.35 -10.08
CA VAL A 54 -19.21 -24.53 -10.08
C VAL A 54 -18.12 -25.23 -10.85
N GLY A 55 -17.22 -24.47 -11.48
CA GLY A 55 -16.09 -25.00 -12.25
C GLY A 55 -16.16 -24.63 -13.73
N PRO A 56 -15.44 -25.36 -14.61
CA PRO A 56 -15.42 -25.10 -16.04
C PRO A 56 -16.84 -25.18 -16.64
N GLY A 57 -17.32 -24.04 -17.15
CA GLY A 57 -18.67 -23.92 -17.73
C GLY A 57 -19.77 -23.48 -16.73
N GLY A 58 -19.45 -23.24 -15.46
CA GLY A 58 -20.34 -22.71 -14.44
C GLY A 58 -19.82 -21.43 -13.77
N GLN A 59 -20.43 -21.07 -12.65
CA GLN A 59 -19.96 -19.95 -11.82
C GLN A 59 -18.62 -20.31 -11.17
N SER A 60 -17.59 -19.48 -11.42
CA SER A 60 -16.25 -19.72 -10.88
C SER A 60 -15.95 -18.90 -9.63
N LEU A 61 -16.60 -17.74 -9.45
CA LEU A 61 -16.43 -16.89 -8.26
C LEU A 61 -17.35 -17.39 -7.14
N LEU A 62 -16.76 -18.02 -6.13
CA LEU A 62 -17.48 -18.54 -4.96
C LEU A 62 -17.68 -17.47 -3.89
N ALA A 63 -16.59 -16.83 -3.51
CA ALA A 63 -16.54 -15.72 -2.55
C ALA A 63 -15.23 -14.96 -2.73
N THR A 64 -15.18 -13.76 -2.19
CA THR A 64 -13.97 -12.95 -2.14
C THR A 64 -13.41 -12.93 -0.72
N VAL A 65 -12.12 -13.16 -0.56
CA VAL A 65 -11.43 -13.03 0.72
C VAL A 65 -10.58 -11.77 0.70
N VAL A 66 -10.78 -10.91 1.68
CA VAL A 66 -10.09 -9.63 1.80
C VAL A 66 -9.17 -9.66 3.01
N LYS A 67 -7.89 -9.39 2.78
CA LYS A 67 -6.92 -9.17 3.84
C LYS A 67 -7.03 -7.71 4.27
N SER A 68 -7.31 -7.45 5.56
CA SER A 68 -7.57 -6.10 6.08
C SER A 68 -6.71 -5.70 7.27
N ASP A 69 -5.73 -6.52 7.67
CA ASP A 69 -4.73 -6.21 8.72
C ASP A 69 -3.76 -5.09 8.30
N THR A 70 -3.52 -5.00 6.99
CA THR A 70 -2.76 -3.93 6.36
C THR A 70 -3.52 -3.48 5.12
N VAL A 71 -3.77 -2.21 4.99
CA VAL A 71 -4.46 -1.63 3.83
C VAL A 71 -3.51 -0.78 2.99
N ARG A 72 -3.76 -0.77 1.69
CA ARG A 72 -3.06 0.12 0.76
C ARG A 72 -3.83 1.40 0.61
N VAL A 73 -3.13 2.51 0.72
CA VAL A 73 -3.67 3.86 0.53
C VAL A 73 -3.08 4.42 -0.74
N ASP A 74 -3.90 4.54 -1.77
CA ASP A 74 -3.51 5.11 -3.06
C ASP A 74 -3.95 6.57 -3.11
N PHE A 75 -3.04 7.46 -3.48
CA PHE A 75 -3.31 8.89 -3.64
C PHE A 75 -2.45 9.48 -4.75
N SER A 76 -2.89 10.62 -5.30
CA SER A 76 -2.19 11.28 -6.40
C SER A 76 -1.38 12.47 -5.90
N MET A 77 -0.20 12.67 -6.46
CA MET A 77 0.66 13.83 -6.23
C MET A 77 0.89 14.61 -7.52
N THR A 78 1.04 15.93 -7.40
CA THR A 78 1.40 16.77 -8.55
C THR A 78 2.89 16.71 -8.86
N GLY A 79 3.27 16.96 -10.13
CA GLY A 79 4.67 17.08 -10.52
C GLY A 79 5.43 18.16 -9.74
N LEU A 80 4.74 19.24 -9.31
CA LEU A 80 5.33 20.30 -8.49
C LEU A 80 5.71 19.78 -7.09
N ASP A 81 4.83 19.01 -6.46
CA ASP A 81 5.10 18.43 -5.14
C ASP A 81 6.23 17.40 -5.21
N TYR A 82 6.32 16.66 -6.32
CA TYR A 82 7.46 15.79 -6.60
C TYR A 82 8.78 16.56 -6.67
N LEU A 83 8.83 17.67 -7.41
CA LEU A 83 10.02 18.50 -7.49
C LEU A 83 10.42 19.07 -6.13
N LYS A 84 9.43 19.51 -5.33
CA LYS A 84 9.68 19.93 -3.94
C LYS A 84 10.26 18.82 -3.07
N SER A 85 9.74 17.58 -3.20
CA SER A 85 10.27 16.43 -2.47
C SER A 85 11.71 16.11 -2.90
N LYS A 86 11.98 16.15 -4.20
CA LYS A 86 13.34 15.95 -4.75
C LYS A 86 14.32 17.03 -4.31
N ALA A 87 13.91 18.29 -4.31
CA ALA A 87 14.75 19.40 -3.83
C ALA A 87 15.16 19.23 -2.35
N ARG A 88 14.38 18.46 -1.59
CA ARG A 88 14.65 18.10 -0.18
C ARG A 88 15.30 16.72 -0.03
N ASN A 89 15.78 16.13 -1.12
CA ASN A 89 16.36 14.78 -1.18
C ASN A 89 15.42 13.67 -0.69
N VAL A 90 14.10 13.85 -0.72
CA VAL A 90 13.13 12.82 -0.37
C VAL A 90 12.87 11.93 -1.58
N ASN A 91 13.27 10.66 -1.51
CA ASN A 91 12.95 9.66 -2.51
C ASN A 91 11.71 8.88 -2.04
N LEU A 92 10.56 9.15 -2.64
CA LEU A 92 9.33 8.44 -2.34
C LEU A 92 9.43 6.98 -2.85
N GLY A 93 9.00 6.03 -2.03
CA GLY A 93 9.00 4.61 -2.39
C GLY A 93 10.37 3.93 -2.37
N GLN A 94 11.43 4.59 -1.91
CA GLN A 94 12.76 4.01 -1.75
C GLN A 94 13.22 4.16 -0.30
N LYS A 95 13.77 3.07 0.27
CA LYS A 95 14.41 3.14 1.58
C LYS A 95 15.69 3.99 1.49
N ASP A 96 15.73 5.06 2.26
CA ASP A 96 16.90 5.90 2.41
C ASP A 96 17.58 5.58 3.74
N THR A 97 18.72 4.89 3.66
CA THR A 97 19.50 4.50 4.85
C THR A 97 20.27 5.64 5.47
N THR A 98 20.32 6.82 4.83
CA THR A 98 21.04 8.00 5.32
C THR A 98 20.20 8.87 6.26
N ARG A 99 18.90 8.59 6.37
CA ARG A 99 17.95 9.35 7.18
C ARG A 99 17.54 8.61 8.44
N THR A 100 17.24 9.37 9.46
CA THR A 100 16.68 8.87 10.74
C THR A 100 15.17 8.67 10.68
N TRP A 101 14.50 9.11 9.60
CA TRP A 101 13.05 9.02 9.42
C TRP A 101 12.68 8.72 7.95
N GLU A 102 11.56 8.06 7.75
CA GLU A 102 11.00 7.76 6.43
C GLU A 102 9.76 8.63 6.17
N PRO A 103 9.49 9.01 4.90
CA PRO A 103 8.25 9.68 4.55
C PRO A 103 7.05 8.85 4.97
N TYR A 104 6.15 9.44 5.72
CA TYR A 104 4.96 8.75 6.18
C TYR A 104 3.69 9.54 5.87
N ILE A 105 2.61 8.81 5.79
CA ILE A 105 1.28 9.40 5.67
C ILE A 105 0.51 9.29 6.99
N THR A 106 -0.34 10.26 7.21
CA THR A 106 -1.44 10.19 8.16
C THR A 106 -2.75 10.35 7.42
N ILE A 107 -3.77 9.66 7.88
CA ILE A 107 -5.09 9.76 7.29
C ILE A 107 -6.09 10.34 8.28
N THR A 108 -7.07 11.03 7.74
CA THR A 108 -8.24 11.51 8.46
C THR A 108 -9.45 10.74 7.95
N LEU A 109 -10.17 10.10 8.86
CA LEU A 109 -11.35 9.31 8.57
C LEU A 109 -12.50 10.21 8.05
N PRO A 110 -13.56 9.64 7.43
CA PRO A 110 -14.69 10.41 6.91
C PRO A 110 -15.43 11.26 7.96
N ASP A 111 -15.38 10.85 9.24
CA ASP A 111 -15.92 11.57 10.39
C ASP A 111 -15.04 12.74 10.87
N ASN A 112 -13.94 13.02 10.15
CA ASN A 112 -12.87 13.95 10.47
C ASN A 112 -12.03 13.60 11.70
N SER A 113 -12.15 12.40 12.25
CA SER A 113 -11.22 11.92 13.28
C SER A 113 -9.86 11.53 12.67
N PRO A 114 -8.74 11.77 13.37
CA PRO A 114 -7.43 11.33 12.93
C PRO A 114 -7.29 9.82 13.16
N TYR A 115 -6.79 9.10 12.16
CA TYR A 115 -6.43 7.70 12.32
C TYR A 115 -5.11 7.57 13.11
N PRO A 116 -5.01 6.70 14.14
CA PRO A 116 -3.87 6.70 15.06
C PRO A 116 -2.58 6.13 14.46
N GLN A 117 -2.68 5.28 13.43
CA GLN A 117 -1.52 4.67 12.80
C GLN A 117 -0.94 5.56 11.70
N ARG A 118 0.35 5.34 11.41
CA ARG A 118 1.05 5.98 10.29
C ARG A 118 1.29 4.97 9.18
N GLY A 119 1.12 5.39 7.94
CA GLY A 119 1.46 4.58 6.77
C GLY A 119 2.81 4.97 6.21
N ILE A 120 3.52 3.99 5.68
CA ILE A 120 4.82 4.19 5.05
C ILE A 120 4.62 4.16 3.53
N VAL A 121 5.22 5.14 2.82
CA VAL A 121 5.18 5.19 1.37
C VAL A 121 6.07 4.07 0.81
N ASP A 122 5.47 3.11 0.13
CA ASP A 122 6.16 1.94 -0.44
C ASP A 122 6.37 2.05 -1.96
N PHE A 123 5.57 2.87 -2.63
CA PHE A 123 5.64 3.02 -4.09
C PHE A 123 5.27 4.43 -4.53
N ALA A 124 5.99 4.93 -5.54
CA ALA A 124 5.62 6.13 -6.28
C ALA A 124 5.82 5.84 -7.78
N ASP A 125 4.78 6.09 -8.58
CA ASP A 125 4.82 5.84 -10.01
C ASP A 125 5.84 6.79 -10.67
N PRO A 126 6.78 6.28 -11.48
CA PRO A 126 7.72 7.11 -12.20
C PRO A 126 7.08 7.87 -13.38
N GLN A 127 5.85 7.55 -13.74
CA GLN A 127 5.13 8.13 -14.86
C GLN A 127 4.04 9.09 -14.38
N VAL A 128 4.00 10.28 -15.00
CA VAL A 128 2.95 11.28 -14.78
C VAL A 128 1.84 11.04 -15.80
N ASP A 129 0.61 11.00 -15.34
CA ASP A 129 -0.57 11.00 -16.21
C ASP A 129 -0.68 12.35 -16.91
N PRO A 130 -0.60 12.38 -18.26
CA PRO A 130 -0.63 13.64 -19.02
C PRO A 130 -2.00 14.34 -19.00
N GLN A 131 -3.08 13.65 -18.63
CA GLN A 131 -4.41 14.24 -18.55
C GLN A 131 -4.62 15.00 -17.25
N THR A 132 -4.08 14.50 -16.15
CA THR A 132 -4.26 15.07 -14.81
C THR A 132 -3.04 15.85 -14.33
N GLY A 133 -1.86 15.61 -14.92
CA GLY A 133 -0.59 16.18 -14.46
C GLY A 133 -0.13 15.63 -13.10
N THR A 134 -0.69 14.49 -12.69
CA THR A 134 -0.39 13.85 -11.40
C THR A 134 0.20 12.45 -11.61
N PHE A 135 0.85 11.91 -10.60
CA PHE A 135 1.31 10.53 -10.55
C PHE A 135 0.78 9.84 -9.30
N SER A 136 0.66 8.53 -9.37
CA SER A 136 0.15 7.72 -8.28
C SER A 136 1.24 7.46 -7.23
N VAL A 137 0.86 7.59 -5.97
CA VAL A 137 1.69 7.22 -4.81
C VAL A 137 0.89 6.26 -3.96
N ARG A 138 1.57 5.23 -3.47
CA ARG A 138 0.98 4.21 -2.61
C ARG A 138 1.72 4.16 -1.28
N ALA A 139 0.95 3.96 -0.23
CA ALA A 139 1.48 3.72 1.10
C ALA A 139 0.80 2.50 1.74
N GLU A 140 1.56 1.76 2.52
CA GLU A 140 1.04 0.70 3.37
C GLU A 140 0.68 1.27 4.73
N MET A 141 -0.55 1.02 5.18
CA MET A 141 -1.11 1.49 6.44
C MET A 141 -1.51 0.29 7.31
N PRO A 142 -0.92 0.12 8.50
CA PRO A 142 -1.38 -0.89 9.45
C PRO A 142 -2.82 -0.67 9.87
N ASN A 143 -3.60 -1.74 9.94
CA ASN A 143 -5.02 -1.69 10.29
C ASN A 143 -5.39 -2.79 11.31
N PRO A 144 -4.76 -2.81 12.49
CA PRO A 144 -4.94 -3.86 13.48
C PRO A 144 -6.38 -3.95 14.02
N GLU A 145 -7.10 -2.84 14.07
CA GLU A 145 -8.48 -2.77 14.56
C GLU A 145 -9.52 -2.92 13.43
N HIS A 146 -9.07 -3.14 12.18
CA HIS A 146 -9.92 -3.30 10.99
C HIS A 146 -10.93 -2.16 10.76
N ILE A 147 -10.60 -0.95 11.22
CA ILE A 147 -11.44 0.26 11.05
C ILE A 147 -11.46 0.72 9.59
N LEU A 148 -10.33 0.56 8.89
CA LEU A 148 -10.22 0.94 7.49
C LEU A 148 -10.78 -0.17 6.61
N LEU A 149 -11.73 0.19 5.75
CA LEU A 149 -12.33 -0.73 4.79
C LEU A 149 -11.76 -0.46 3.39
N PRO A 150 -11.42 -1.50 2.63
CA PRO A 150 -11.06 -1.34 1.22
C PRO A 150 -12.19 -0.64 0.44
N GLY A 151 -11.80 0.30 -0.43
CA GLY A 151 -12.76 1.12 -1.19
C GLY A 151 -13.23 2.39 -0.48
N GLN A 152 -12.78 2.64 0.75
CA GLN A 152 -13.14 3.83 1.52
C GLN A 152 -12.29 5.03 1.08
N PHE A 153 -12.92 6.20 0.93
CA PHE A 153 -12.21 7.47 0.70
C PHE A 153 -11.80 8.11 2.01
N THR A 154 -10.56 8.58 2.06
CA THR A 154 -9.97 9.26 3.22
C THR A 154 -9.18 10.49 2.80
N LYS A 155 -8.93 11.40 3.74
CA LYS A 155 -8.02 12.53 3.49
C LYS A 155 -6.61 12.11 3.89
N VAL A 156 -5.69 12.14 2.93
CA VAL A 156 -4.28 11.80 3.13
C VAL A 156 -3.46 13.06 3.37
N ARG A 157 -2.62 13.03 4.38
CA ARG A 157 -1.58 14.04 4.63
C ARG A 157 -0.23 13.35 4.58
N LEU A 158 0.57 13.68 3.59
CA LEU A 158 1.93 13.18 3.42
C LEU A 158 2.92 14.12 4.12
N LEU A 159 3.75 13.56 5.00
CA LEU A 159 4.88 14.26 5.60
C LEU A 159 6.12 14.04 4.73
N LEU A 160 6.61 15.10 4.12
CA LEU A 160 7.75 15.08 3.19
C LEU A 160 9.06 15.52 3.82
N ASP A 161 9.01 16.26 4.92
CA ASP A 161 10.21 16.83 5.52
C ASP A 161 9.99 17.13 7.01
N VAL A 162 11.03 16.91 7.80
CA VAL A 162 11.08 17.27 9.21
C VAL A 162 12.32 18.13 9.40
N ARG A 163 12.13 19.37 9.81
CA ARG A 163 13.23 20.26 10.21
C ARG A 163 13.36 20.19 11.71
N GLU A 164 14.39 19.46 12.16
CA GLU A 164 14.75 19.43 13.58
C GLU A 164 15.27 20.82 14.01
N ALA A 165 14.91 21.21 15.23
CA ALA A 165 15.33 22.49 15.81
C ALA A 165 14.91 23.76 15.03
N ALA A 166 13.89 23.69 14.19
CA ALA A 166 13.35 24.85 13.51
C ALA A 166 12.67 25.80 14.51
N VAL A 167 13.02 27.10 14.45
CA VAL A 167 12.31 28.12 15.19
C VAL A 167 10.95 28.36 14.54
N VAL A 168 9.87 28.10 15.27
CA VAL A 168 8.51 28.27 14.78
C VAL A 168 7.81 29.43 15.48
N VAL A 169 7.01 30.17 14.73
CA VAL A 169 6.17 31.23 15.24
C VAL A 169 4.72 31.02 14.77
N PRO A 170 3.72 31.39 15.57
CA PRO A 170 2.34 31.33 15.14
C PRO A 170 2.10 32.20 13.88
N ASN A 171 1.36 31.72 12.90
CA ASN A 171 1.03 32.49 11.67
C ASN A 171 0.43 33.87 11.97
N LYS A 172 -0.29 34.00 13.08
CA LYS A 172 -0.88 35.28 13.53
C LYS A 172 0.16 36.33 13.93
N ALA A 173 1.40 35.91 14.22
CA ALA A 173 2.49 36.83 14.59
C ALA A 173 3.23 37.37 13.35
N ILE A 174 2.94 36.85 12.16
CA ILE A 174 3.61 37.26 10.92
C ILE A 174 2.78 38.35 10.26
N ALA A 175 3.40 39.49 10.04
CA ALA A 175 2.84 40.59 9.24
C ALA A 175 3.55 40.62 7.88
N ILE A 176 2.79 40.76 6.80
CA ILE A 176 3.30 40.82 5.43
C ILE A 176 3.04 42.23 4.86
N GLU A 177 4.10 42.88 4.42
CA GLU A 177 4.04 44.18 3.75
C GLU A 177 4.81 44.13 2.42
N LYS A 178 4.78 45.26 1.66
CA LYS A 178 5.46 45.36 0.36
C LYS A 178 6.97 45.08 0.40
N GLY A 179 7.58 45.06 1.60
CA GLY A 179 9.03 44.79 1.79
C GLY A 179 9.34 43.39 2.27
N GLY A 180 8.35 42.48 2.43
CA GLY A 180 8.56 41.11 2.92
C GLY A 180 7.76 40.79 4.19
N ALA A 181 8.05 39.64 4.75
CA ALA A 181 7.43 39.18 6.00
C ALA A 181 8.27 39.61 7.22
N TYR A 182 7.61 40.02 8.30
CA TYR A 182 8.27 40.39 9.55
C TYR A 182 7.44 39.99 10.76
N ILE A 183 8.11 39.92 11.90
CA ILE A 183 7.53 39.69 13.21
C ILE A 183 7.98 40.80 14.18
N PHE A 184 7.19 41.04 15.21
CA PHE A 184 7.59 41.83 16.36
C PHE A 184 8.11 40.92 17.46
N VAL A 185 9.33 41.13 17.89
CA VAL A 185 9.95 40.43 19.01
C VAL A 185 10.04 41.40 20.20
N VAL A 186 9.42 41.06 21.31
CA VAL A 186 9.52 41.85 22.54
C VAL A 186 10.77 41.41 23.29
N ARG A 187 11.68 42.35 23.53
CA ARG A 187 12.89 42.14 24.32
C ARG A 187 12.58 42.16 25.82
N ALA A 188 13.58 41.78 26.63
CA ALA A 188 13.49 41.79 28.08
C ALA A 188 13.24 43.19 28.68
N ASP A 189 13.62 44.25 27.96
CA ASP A 189 13.38 45.67 28.28
C ASP A 189 12.00 46.17 27.84
N SER A 190 11.11 45.26 27.46
CA SER A 190 9.74 45.58 26.97
C SER A 190 9.68 46.37 25.68
N ILE A 191 10.76 46.50 24.92
CA ILE A 191 10.80 47.17 23.62
C ILE A 191 10.45 46.14 22.54
N ALA A 192 9.51 46.48 21.64
CA ALA A 192 9.16 45.68 20.48
C ALA A 192 10.09 46.01 19.31
N GLU A 193 10.83 45.03 18.84
CA GLU A 193 11.73 45.13 17.68
C GLU A 193 11.11 44.43 16.49
N ARG A 194 11.09 45.12 15.34
CA ARG A 194 10.68 44.53 14.06
C ARG A 194 11.83 43.70 13.47
N ARG A 195 11.60 42.41 13.21
CA ARG A 195 12.53 41.52 12.55
C ARG A 195 11.98 40.95 11.27
N MET A 196 12.75 41.06 10.19
CA MET A 196 12.43 40.41 8.92
C MET A 196 12.60 38.89 9.08
N VAL A 197 11.70 38.14 8.48
CA VAL A 197 11.72 36.67 8.46
C VAL A 197 11.56 36.17 7.03
N GLU A 198 12.26 35.09 6.71
CA GLU A 198 12.05 34.31 5.49
C GLU A 198 11.03 33.22 5.80
N LEU A 199 10.03 33.05 4.94
CA LEU A 199 8.94 32.11 5.10
C LEU A 199 9.13 30.85 4.25
#